data_517bd79037016b5fc823acba9206a964
#
_entry.id   517bd79037016b5fc823acba9206a964
#
_cell.length_a   1.000
_cell.length_b   1.000
_cell.length_c   1.000
_cell.angle_alpha   90.00
_cell.angle_beta   90.00
_cell.angle_gamma   90.00
#
_symmetry.space_group_name_H-M   'P 1'
#
loop_
_entity.id
_entity.type
_entity.pdbx_description
1 polymer ?
#
loop_
_entity_poly.entity_id
_entity_poly.type
_entity_poly.pdbx_seq_one_letter_code
_entity_poly.pdbx_strand_id
1 'polypeptide(L)'
;MAIYGLQTDFMNKLLKEYFGGELPDLEQKELFLGLGLTQVGGRANTEDFDEVFGGRPLGNYQRARIIFGKAVDGNISNISEVVFNTASEDWTEAGKYVEMIGIFDTIDYENSKPLIVLRLPRSETVLKGETCMFNPETIQLSLADY
;
A
#
# COMPACT_ATOMS: atom_id res chain seq x y z
N MET A 1 -3.10 6.94 -10.10
CA MET A 1 -2.86 5.49 -9.93
C MET A 1 -4.19 4.76 -9.96
N ALA A 2 -4.32 3.73 -10.76
CA ALA A 2 -5.56 2.98 -10.88
C ALA A 2 -5.69 1.94 -9.75
N ILE A 3 -6.91 1.71 -9.30
CA ILE A 3 -7.22 0.69 -8.30
C ILE A 3 -7.65 -0.58 -9.03
N TYR A 4 -7.09 -1.72 -8.64
CA TYR A 4 -7.38 -3.02 -9.23
C TYR A 4 -7.93 -3.98 -8.18
N GLY A 5 -8.89 -4.81 -8.59
CA GLY A 5 -9.39 -5.91 -7.75
C GLY A 5 -10.36 -5.52 -6.64
N LEU A 6 -10.92 -4.30 -6.69
CA LEU A 6 -11.91 -3.87 -5.71
C LEU A 6 -13.33 -4.10 -6.18
N GLN A 7 -14.16 -4.62 -5.29
CA GLN A 7 -15.60 -4.69 -5.49
C GLN A 7 -16.26 -3.41 -4.97
N THR A 8 -17.37 -3.02 -5.57
CA THR A 8 -18.08 -1.78 -5.21
C THR A 8 -18.48 -1.72 -3.74
N ASP A 9 -18.99 -2.81 -3.20
CA ASP A 9 -19.38 -2.87 -1.79
C ASP A 9 -18.20 -2.65 -0.85
N PHE A 10 -17.05 -3.20 -1.22
CA PHE A 10 -15.83 -3.03 -0.45
C PHE A 10 -15.33 -1.58 -0.54
N MET A 11 -15.44 -0.95 -1.69
CA MET A 11 -15.08 0.46 -1.87
C MET A 11 -15.93 1.37 -0.96
N ASN A 12 -17.23 1.12 -0.90
CA ASN A 12 -18.14 1.88 -0.04
C ASN A 12 -17.82 1.69 1.44
N LYS A 13 -17.53 0.45 1.84
CA LYS A 13 -17.12 0.14 3.20
C LYS A 13 -15.81 0.83 3.55
N LEU A 14 -14.86 0.84 2.63
CA LEU A 14 -13.57 1.48 2.80
C LEU A 14 -13.72 2.97 3.01
N LEU A 15 -14.58 3.62 2.23
CA LEU A 15 -14.87 5.04 2.37
C LEU A 15 -15.43 5.39 3.74
N LYS A 16 -16.36 4.59 4.24
CA LYS A 16 -17.03 4.86 5.51
C LYS A 16 -16.15 4.54 6.72
N GLU A 17 -15.46 3.40 6.71
CA GLU A 17 -14.74 2.91 7.87
C GLU A 17 -13.31 3.44 7.98
N TYR A 18 -12.62 3.57 6.84
CA TYR A 18 -11.19 3.85 6.84
C TYR A 18 -10.83 5.30 6.49
N PHE A 19 -11.66 5.96 5.72
CA PHE A 19 -11.37 7.32 5.26
C PHE A 19 -12.27 8.37 5.90
N GLY A 20 -13.03 7.96 6.89
CA GLY A 20 -13.80 8.88 7.73
C GLY A 20 -14.99 9.55 7.07
N GLY A 21 -15.37 9.14 5.85
CA GLY A 21 -16.56 9.60 5.16
C GLY A 21 -17.13 10.93 5.64
N GLU A 22 -18.24 10.88 6.35
CA GLU A 22 -18.94 12.04 6.86
C GLU A 22 -18.76 12.28 8.37
N LEU A 23 -17.91 11.49 9.03
CA LEU A 23 -17.77 11.53 10.48
C LEU A 23 -16.41 12.10 10.86
N PRO A 24 -16.31 13.43 11.02
CA PRO A 24 -15.03 14.10 11.29
C PRO A 24 -14.39 13.73 12.63
N ASP A 25 -15.17 13.18 13.55
CA ASP A 25 -14.69 12.85 14.89
C ASP A 25 -14.27 11.39 15.05
N LEU A 26 -14.41 10.58 14.01
CA LEU A 26 -13.95 9.21 14.06
C LEU A 26 -12.45 9.17 13.80
N GLU A 27 -11.74 8.58 14.73
CA GLU A 27 -10.34 8.23 14.48
C GLU A 27 -10.29 7.33 13.26
N GLN A 28 -9.51 7.74 12.28
CA GLN A 28 -9.24 6.89 11.14
C GLN A 28 -8.56 5.62 11.64
N LYS A 29 -9.03 4.48 11.18
CA LYS A 29 -8.32 3.23 11.47
C LYS A 29 -6.92 3.33 10.89
N GLU A 30 -5.96 2.79 11.63
CA GLU A 30 -4.58 2.76 11.17
C GLU A 30 -4.46 1.90 9.92
N LEU A 31 -3.83 2.45 8.91
CA LEU A 31 -3.52 1.76 7.67
C LEU A 31 -2.02 1.68 7.47
N PHE A 32 -1.59 0.61 6.83
CA PHE A 32 -0.18 0.32 6.61
C PHE A 32 0.07 -0.01 5.16
N LEU A 33 1.21 0.44 4.66
CA LEU A 33 1.65 0.20 3.30
C LEU A 33 2.66 -0.95 3.28
N GLY A 34 2.45 -1.92 2.42
CA GLY A 34 3.40 -2.99 2.16
C GLY A 34 3.91 -2.93 0.73
N LEU A 35 5.12 -3.40 0.51
CA LEU A 35 5.76 -3.43 -0.80
C LEU A 35 5.55 -4.78 -1.47
N GLY A 36 5.05 -4.77 -2.69
CA GLY A 36 4.81 -5.97 -3.49
C GLY A 36 5.84 -6.14 -4.59
N LEU A 37 6.34 -7.37 -4.70
CA LEU A 37 7.35 -7.71 -5.70
C LEU A 37 6.72 -8.02 -7.05
N THR A 38 7.56 -8.01 -8.08
CA THR A 38 7.18 -8.41 -9.43
C THR A 38 6.55 -9.80 -9.43
N GLN A 39 5.39 -9.93 -10.05
CA GLN A 39 4.73 -11.21 -10.20
C GLN A 39 4.71 -11.67 -11.65
N VAL A 40 4.87 -12.97 -11.83
CA VAL A 40 4.69 -13.60 -13.14
C VAL A 40 3.22 -13.49 -13.51
N GLY A 41 2.93 -12.79 -14.63
CA GLY A 41 1.56 -12.55 -15.07
C GLY A 41 1.02 -11.17 -14.74
N GLY A 42 1.71 -10.39 -13.92
CA GLY A 42 1.58 -8.93 -13.82
C GLY A 42 0.24 -8.34 -13.42
N ARG A 43 -0.62 -9.08 -12.72
CA ARG A 43 -1.89 -8.53 -12.26
C ARG A 43 -1.76 -7.96 -10.85
N ALA A 44 -2.12 -6.70 -10.69
CA ALA A 44 -2.24 -6.08 -9.38
C ALA A 44 -3.60 -6.43 -8.78
N ASN A 45 -3.66 -7.53 -8.05
CA ASN A 45 -4.87 -7.93 -7.33
C ASN A 45 -4.52 -8.34 -5.90
N THR A 46 -5.54 -8.40 -5.04
CA THR A 46 -5.34 -8.66 -3.62
C THR A 46 -4.95 -10.12 -3.32
N GLU A 47 -5.22 -11.03 -4.24
CA GLU A 47 -4.94 -12.46 -4.03
C GLU A 47 -3.52 -12.85 -4.39
N ASP A 48 -2.95 -12.17 -5.38
CA ASP A 48 -1.61 -12.47 -5.89
C ASP A 48 -0.54 -11.50 -5.39
N PHE A 49 -0.83 -10.75 -4.34
CA PHE A 49 0.13 -9.79 -3.80
C PHE A 49 1.29 -10.52 -3.11
N ASP A 50 2.48 -10.35 -3.67
CA ASP A 50 3.71 -10.97 -3.17
C ASP A 50 4.53 -9.94 -2.40
N GLU A 51 4.24 -9.82 -1.11
CA GLU A 51 4.92 -8.86 -0.24
C GLU A 51 6.39 -9.24 -0.04
N VAL A 52 7.25 -8.23 0.09
CA VAL A 52 8.67 -8.40 0.46
C VAL A 52 8.77 -9.30 1.70
N PHE A 53 9.52 -10.39 1.60
CA PHE A 53 9.69 -11.41 2.64
C PHE A 53 8.37 -12.00 3.17
N GLY A 54 7.28 -11.92 2.40
CA GLY A 54 5.95 -12.33 2.88
C GLY A 54 5.45 -11.48 4.04
N GLY A 55 5.94 -10.25 4.18
CA GLY A 55 5.61 -9.35 5.28
C GLY A 55 6.42 -9.58 6.55
N ARG A 56 7.27 -10.59 6.59
CA ARG A 56 8.07 -10.94 7.77
C ARG A 56 9.11 -9.87 8.07
N PRO A 57 9.48 -9.69 9.36
CA PRO A 57 10.47 -8.68 9.75
C PRO A 57 11.90 -9.12 9.45
N LEU A 58 12.17 -9.49 8.21
CA LEU A 58 13.50 -9.83 7.72
C LEU A 58 14.12 -8.60 7.06
N GLY A 59 15.42 -8.48 7.10
CA GLY A 59 16.10 -7.33 6.49
C GLY A 59 15.64 -5.98 7.02
N ASN A 60 15.09 -5.94 8.23
CA ASN A 60 14.48 -4.75 8.85
C ASN A 60 13.17 -4.32 8.17
N TYR A 61 12.58 -5.17 7.33
CA TYR A 61 11.31 -4.86 6.66
C TYR A 61 10.15 -4.81 7.67
N GLN A 62 9.34 -3.79 7.53
CA GLN A 62 8.09 -3.65 8.25
C GLN A 62 7.16 -2.78 7.40
N ARG A 63 5.87 -3.10 7.40
CA ARG A 63 4.89 -2.23 6.75
C ARG A 63 4.94 -0.85 7.37
N ALA A 64 4.86 0.17 6.53
CA ALA A 64 4.94 1.56 6.97
C ALA A 64 3.53 2.14 7.13
N ARG A 65 3.33 2.94 8.17
CA ARG A 65 2.06 3.60 8.38
C ARG A 65 1.79 4.61 7.28
N ILE A 66 0.56 4.61 6.78
CA ILE A 66 0.09 5.58 5.79
C ILE A 66 -1.15 6.29 6.33
N ILE A 67 -1.19 7.61 6.16
CA ILE A 67 -2.31 8.45 6.57
C ILE A 67 -2.88 9.10 5.32
N PHE A 68 -4.17 8.86 5.08
CA PHE A 68 -4.88 9.47 3.97
C PHE A 68 -5.64 10.71 4.44
N GLY A 69 -5.74 11.67 3.54
CA GLY A 69 -6.58 12.83 3.74
C GLY A 69 -8.04 12.52 3.45
N LYS A 70 -8.89 13.54 3.58
CA LYS A 70 -10.29 13.41 3.21
C LYS A 70 -10.44 13.24 1.71
N ALA A 71 -11.45 12.49 1.30
CA ALA A 71 -11.79 12.37 -0.10
C ALA A 71 -12.26 13.71 -0.67
N VAL A 72 -11.71 14.11 -1.79
CA VAL A 72 -12.10 15.31 -2.53
C VAL A 72 -12.41 14.89 -3.96
N ASP A 73 -13.67 15.07 -4.37
CA ASP A 73 -14.12 14.69 -5.72
C ASP A 73 -13.80 13.22 -6.07
N GLY A 74 -13.94 12.33 -5.10
CA GLY A 74 -13.66 10.91 -5.28
C GLY A 74 -12.18 10.54 -5.30
N ASN A 75 -11.30 11.47 -4.98
CA ASN A 75 -9.86 11.22 -4.91
C ASN A 75 -9.36 11.36 -3.48
N ILE A 76 -8.51 10.43 -3.09
CA ILE A 76 -7.87 10.40 -1.77
C ILE A 76 -6.37 10.25 -1.98
N SER A 77 -5.59 10.96 -1.20
CA SER A 77 -4.12 10.83 -1.24
C SER A 77 -3.53 10.85 0.15
N ASN A 78 -2.30 10.34 0.27
CA ASN A 78 -1.58 10.40 1.53
C ASN A 78 -1.21 11.84 1.86
N ILE A 79 -1.44 12.25 3.10
CA ILE A 79 -1.19 13.62 3.55
C ILE A 79 0.22 13.83 4.06
N SER A 80 0.93 12.75 4.36
CA SER A 80 2.29 12.80 4.89
C SER A 80 3.17 11.80 4.17
N GLU A 81 4.49 11.94 4.36
CA GLU A 81 5.44 10.95 3.86
C GLU A 81 5.14 9.57 4.42
N VAL A 82 5.33 8.55 3.58
CA VAL A 82 5.35 7.16 4.03
C VAL A 82 6.81 6.72 3.98
N VAL A 83 7.37 6.39 5.13
CA VAL A 83 8.79 6.04 5.25
C VAL A 83 8.93 4.64 5.83
N PHE A 84 9.54 3.76 5.06
CA PHE A 84 9.88 2.42 5.51
C PHE A 84 11.19 2.46 6.32
N ASN A 85 11.43 1.42 7.10
CA ASN A 85 12.72 1.25 7.74
C ASN A 85 13.82 1.12 6.69
N THR A 86 15.03 1.56 7.04
CA THR A 86 16.19 1.37 6.16
C THR A 86 16.50 -0.13 6.04
N ALA A 87 16.67 -0.61 4.82
CA ALA A 87 16.93 -2.02 4.55
C ALA A 87 18.27 -2.44 5.13
N SER A 88 18.26 -3.49 5.95
CA SER A 88 19.51 -4.06 6.49
C SER A 88 20.08 -5.17 5.60
N GLU A 89 19.30 -5.59 4.61
CA GLU A 89 19.73 -6.46 3.51
C GLU A 89 18.90 -6.14 2.28
N ASP A 90 19.24 -6.71 1.14
CA ASP A 90 18.48 -6.46 -0.09
C ASP A 90 17.04 -6.97 0.06
N TRP A 91 16.08 -6.08 -0.12
CA TRP A 91 14.65 -6.44 -0.13
C TRP A 91 14.21 -6.97 -1.49
N THR A 92 14.91 -6.59 -2.55
CA THR A 92 14.64 -7.05 -3.90
C THR A 92 15.80 -7.92 -4.39
N GLU A 93 15.50 -9.16 -4.75
CA GLU A 93 16.46 -10.06 -5.35
C GLU A 93 16.74 -9.66 -6.80
N ALA A 94 17.86 -10.15 -7.36
CA ALA A 94 18.19 -9.92 -8.76
C ALA A 94 17.04 -10.40 -9.67
N GLY A 95 16.55 -9.50 -10.52
CA GLY A 95 15.43 -9.77 -11.43
C GLY A 95 14.06 -9.56 -10.82
N LYS A 96 13.97 -9.21 -9.54
CA LYS A 96 12.71 -8.82 -8.90
C LYS A 96 12.73 -7.35 -8.53
N TYR A 97 11.56 -6.73 -8.59
CA TYR A 97 11.39 -5.30 -8.34
C TYR A 97 10.14 -5.08 -7.52
N VAL A 98 10.11 -3.98 -6.78
CA VAL A 98 8.87 -3.49 -6.17
C VAL A 98 8.05 -2.84 -7.29
N GLU A 99 6.95 -3.43 -7.65
CA GLU A 99 6.04 -2.94 -8.69
C GLU A 99 4.67 -2.57 -8.17
N MET A 100 4.34 -3.05 -6.99
CA MET A 100 3.02 -2.86 -6.40
C MET A 100 3.16 -2.45 -4.96
N ILE A 101 2.11 -1.81 -4.46
CA ILE A 101 1.96 -1.54 -3.04
C ILE A 101 0.61 -2.07 -2.59
N GLY A 102 0.58 -2.60 -1.38
CA GLY A 102 -0.64 -3.07 -0.76
C GLY A 102 -0.97 -2.21 0.45
N ILE A 103 -2.26 -1.93 0.64
CA ILE A 103 -2.74 -1.22 1.81
C ILE A 103 -3.40 -2.23 2.73
N PHE A 104 -2.92 -2.29 3.97
CA PHE A 104 -3.34 -3.25 4.99
C PHE A 104 -3.96 -2.51 6.17
N ASP A 105 -4.84 -3.18 6.88
CA ASP A 105 -5.41 -2.68 8.13
C ASP A 105 -4.64 -3.15 9.36
N THR A 106 -3.55 -3.84 9.17
CA THR A 106 -2.71 -4.35 10.25
C THR A 106 -1.24 -4.34 9.84
N ILE A 107 -0.37 -4.16 10.83
CA ILE A 107 1.07 -4.30 10.66
C ILE A 107 1.51 -5.77 10.72
N ASP A 108 0.64 -6.64 11.19
CA ASP A 108 0.95 -8.05 11.42
C ASP A 108 1.04 -8.82 10.10
N TYR A 109 2.22 -9.39 9.83
CA TYR A 109 2.48 -10.14 8.61
C TYR A 109 1.64 -11.42 8.48
N GLU A 110 1.11 -11.94 9.56
CA GLU A 110 0.24 -13.13 9.52
C GLU A 110 -1.04 -12.85 8.75
N ASN A 111 -1.44 -11.59 8.69
CA ASN A 111 -2.56 -11.13 7.89
C ASN A 111 -2.05 -10.68 6.54
N SER A 112 -1.94 -11.62 5.61
CA SER A 112 -1.21 -11.46 4.37
C SER A 112 -2.01 -10.81 3.23
N LYS A 113 -3.33 -10.63 3.38
CA LYS A 113 -4.15 -10.06 2.32
C LYS A 113 -4.30 -8.55 2.46
N PRO A 114 -3.85 -7.79 1.46
CA PRO A 114 -4.09 -6.36 1.46
C PRO A 114 -5.57 -6.05 1.17
N LEU A 115 -6.01 -4.90 1.64
CA LEU A 115 -7.34 -4.38 1.32
C LEU A 115 -7.39 -3.84 -0.11
N ILE A 116 -6.31 -3.20 -0.52
CA ILE A 116 -6.17 -2.55 -1.83
C ILE A 116 -4.78 -2.86 -2.36
N VAL A 117 -4.67 -3.09 -3.65
CA VAL A 117 -3.38 -3.20 -4.34
C VAL A 117 -3.31 -2.14 -5.43
N LEU A 118 -2.22 -1.40 -5.44
CA LEU A 118 -1.95 -0.37 -6.43
C LEU A 118 -0.66 -0.72 -7.16
N ARG A 119 -0.64 -0.46 -8.46
CA ARG A 119 0.57 -0.60 -9.26
C ARG A 119 1.36 0.69 -9.24
N LEU A 120 2.66 0.60 -9.00
CA LEU A 120 3.54 1.75 -9.06
C LEU A 120 3.76 2.17 -10.52
N PRO A 121 3.92 3.48 -10.80
CA PRO A 121 4.23 3.96 -12.15
C PRO A 121 5.61 3.51 -12.62
N ARG A 122 6.51 3.20 -11.68
CA ARG A 122 7.85 2.68 -11.95
C ARG A 122 8.15 1.53 -11.02
N SER A 123 8.87 0.54 -11.52
CA SER A 123 9.44 -0.48 -10.67
C SER A 123 10.66 0.10 -9.92
N GLU A 124 10.81 -0.31 -8.68
CA GLU A 124 11.85 0.16 -7.78
C GLU A 124 12.63 -1.02 -7.22
N THR A 125 13.91 -0.81 -6.96
CA THR A 125 14.70 -1.77 -6.18
C THR A 125 14.94 -1.17 -4.80
N VAL A 126 15.02 -2.03 -3.78
CA VAL A 126 15.42 -1.63 -2.45
C VAL A 126 16.56 -2.54 -2.00
N LEU A 127 17.74 -1.99 -1.98
CA LEU A 127 18.96 -2.70 -1.64
C LEU A 127 19.43 -2.32 -0.25
N LYS A 128 20.33 -3.12 0.30
CA LYS A 128 20.89 -2.87 1.63
C LYS A 128 21.36 -1.42 1.78
N GLY A 129 20.93 -0.77 2.84
CA GLY A 129 21.27 0.62 3.15
C GLY A 129 20.32 1.65 2.56
N GLU A 130 19.43 1.24 1.68
CA GLU A 130 18.45 2.15 1.07
C GLU A 130 17.19 2.27 1.93
N THR A 131 16.55 3.42 1.86
CA THR A 131 15.28 3.69 2.53
C THR A 131 14.22 3.99 1.48
N CYS A 132 13.20 3.15 1.43
CA CYS A 132 12.06 3.38 0.55
C CYS A 132 11.14 4.39 1.19
N MET A 133 10.73 5.41 0.42
CA MET A 133 9.79 6.41 0.92
C MET A 133 8.90 6.92 -0.21
N PHE A 134 7.73 7.39 0.17
CA PHE A 134 6.77 8.01 -0.74
C PHE A 134 6.43 9.40 -0.21
N ASN A 135 6.56 10.39 -1.07
CA ASN A 135 6.25 11.77 -0.71
C ASN A 135 4.74 11.98 -0.49
N PRO A 136 4.34 13.05 0.21
CA PRO A 136 2.92 13.38 0.33
C PRO A 136 2.26 13.49 -1.04
N GLU A 137 0.98 13.10 -1.12
CA GLU A 137 0.15 13.18 -2.32
C GLU A 137 0.60 12.33 -3.51
N THR A 138 1.55 11.40 -3.31
CA THR A 138 2.00 10.52 -4.39
C THR A 138 1.19 9.23 -4.50
N ILE A 139 0.62 8.77 -3.38
CA ILE A 139 -0.24 7.58 -3.38
C ILE A 139 -1.68 8.07 -3.44
N GLN A 140 -2.30 7.88 -4.59
CA GLN A 140 -3.62 8.41 -4.88
C GLN A 140 -4.59 7.28 -5.19
N LEU A 141 -5.76 7.33 -4.54
CA LEU A 141 -6.85 6.43 -4.79
C LEU A 141 -7.96 7.21 -5.49
N SER A 142 -8.31 6.80 -6.70
CA SER A 142 -9.47 7.32 -7.40
C SER A 142 -10.63 6.37 -7.20
N LEU A 143 -11.71 6.88 -6.66
CA LEU A 143 -12.92 6.11 -6.36
C LEU A 143 -14.00 6.34 -7.41
N ALA A 144 -13.59 6.64 -8.62
CA ALA A 144 -14.50 6.82 -9.72
C ALA A 144 -15.22 5.50 -10.06
N ASP A 145 -16.51 5.60 -10.34
CA ASP A 145 -17.27 4.46 -10.83
C ASP A 145 -16.77 4.10 -12.23
N TYR A 146 -16.47 2.86 -12.40
CA TYR A 146 -16.14 2.31 -13.69
C TYR A 146 -17.34 1.56 -14.25
#